data_58e7a918663b9c6bf388a3b86679b116
#
_entry.id   58e7a918663b9c6bf388a3b86679b116
#
_cell.length_a   1.000
_cell.length_b   1.000
_cell.length_c   1.000
_cell.angle_alpha   90.00
_cell.angle_beta   90.00
_cell.angle_gamma   90.00
#
_symmetry.space_group_name_H-M   'P 1'
#
loop_
_entity.id
_entity.type
_entity.pdbx_description
1 polymer ?
#
loop_
_entity_poly.entity_id
_entity_poly.type
_entity_poly.pdbx_seq_one_letter_code
_entity_poly.pdbx_strand_id
1 'polypeptide(L)'
;MQKTVKEKQTVVLVHGQGRTRFSMVILEKRFASAGFRTANFPYNQAIHSLNEISSQLIEFIETKVETESYHLIGHSLGGILIRDAFRKEYPKGLGKVIMLAPPNRPAHLAKLLQGN
;
A
#
# COMPACT_ATOMS: atom_id res chain seq x y z
N MET A 1 8.52 -19.37 -20.30
CA MET A 1 7.52 -19.85 -19.33
C MET A 1 6.53 -18.73 -19.01
N GLN A 2 5.25 -19.02 -19.09
CA GLN A 2 4.24 -18.02 -18.79
C GLN A 2 4.12 -17.82 -17.27
N LYS A 3 3.96 -16.56 -16.87
CA LYS A 3 3.72 -16.24 -15.48
C LYS A 3 2.28 -16.58 -15.10
N THR A 4 2.05 -16.96 -13.85
CA THR A 4 0.70 -17.14 -13.35
C THR A 4 0.00 -15.78 -13.28
N VAL A 5 -1.33 -15.79 -13.11
CA VAL A 5 -2.10 -14.54 -12.98
C VAL A 5 -1.59 -13.72 -11.80
N LYS A 6 -1.27 -14.38 -10.66
CA LYS A 6 -0.78 -13.69 -9.46
C LYS A 6 0.60 -13.08 -9.66
N GLU A 7 1.48 -13.78 -10.42
CA GLU A 7 2.81 -13.26 -10.70
C GLU A 7 2.79 -12.03 -11.61
N LYS A 8 1.66 -11.78 -12.27
CA LYS A 8 1.46 -10.59 -13.08
C LYS A 8 0.90 -9.43 -12.27
N GLN A 9 0.79 -9.59 -10.95
CA GLN A 9 0.24 -8.59 -10.06
C GLN A 9 1.21 -8.30 -8.93
N THR A 10 1.35 -7.03 -8.59
CA THR A 10 2.19 -6.57 -7.49
C THR A 10 1.31 -6.01 -6.38
N VAL A 11 1.65 -6.32 -5.15
CA VAL A 11 1.03 -5.70 -3.99
C VAL A 11 2.00 -4.67 -3.43
N VAL A 12 1.60 -3.41 -3.46
CA VAL A 12 2.38 -2.30 -2.92
C VAL A 12 1.90 -2.04 -1.50
N LEU A 13 2.81 -2.09 -0.55
CA LEU A 13 2.50 -1.96 0.86
C LEU A 13 2.96 -0.61 1.38
N VAL A 14 2.05 0.13 2.03
CA VAL A 14 2.34 1.47 2.56
C VAL A 14 2.12 1.45 4.07
N HIS A 15 3.21 1.54 4.82
CA HIS A 15 3.19 1.41 6.28
C HIS A 15 2.56 2.63 6.97
N GLY A 16 2.30 2.49 8.28
CA GLY A 16 1.62 3.51 9.06
C GLY A 16 2.55 4.52 9.73
N GLN A 17 1.92 5.44 10.46
CA GLN A 17 2.61 6.51 11.16
C GLN A 17 3.50 5.96 12.28
N GLY A 18 4.69 6.56 12.42
CA GLY A 18 5.64 6.16 13.44
C GLY A 18 6.24 4.78 13.23
N ARG A 19 5.97 4.18 12.10
CA ARG A 19 6.47 2.85 11.79
C ARG A 19 7.31 2.91 10.53
N THR A 20 8.10 1.87 10.32
CA THR A 20 8.90 1.72 9.12
C THR A 20 8.28 0.66 8.23
N ARG A 21 8.86 0.50 7.04
CA ARG A 21 8.40 -0.56 6.13
C ARG A 21 8.51 -1.95 6.77
N PHE A 22 9.32 -2.11 7.81
CA PHE A 22 9.46 -3.40 8.49
C PHE A 22 8.18 -3.85 9.18
N SER A 23 7.30 -2.90 9.53
CA SER A 23 6.01 -3.25 10.13
C SER A 23 5.12 -4.04 9.18
N MET A 24 5.40 -3.99 7.88
CA MET A 24 4.61 -4.67 6.86
C MET A 24 5.25 -5.98 6.38
N VAL A 25 6.38 -6.37 6.96
CA VAL A 25 7.14 -7.54 6.48
C VAL A 25 6.34 -8.83 6.55
N ILE A 26 5.60 -9.04 7.63
CA ILE A 26 4.80 -10.27 7.78
C ILE A 26 3.75 -10.33 6.68
N LEU A 27 3.07 -9.23 6.44
CA LEU A 27 2.04 -9.15 5.40
C LEU A 27 2.68 -9.36 4.02
N GLU A 28 3.83 -8.75 3.81
CA GLU A 28 4.58 -8.92 2.56
C GLU A 28 4.90 -10.38 2.30
N LYS A 29 5.39 -11.09 3.33
CA LYS A 29 5.72 -12.50 3.19
C LYS A 29 4.50 -13.35 2.86
N ARG A 30 3.35 -13.01 3.43
CA ARG A 30 2.11 -13.74 3.15
C ARG A 30 1.68 -13.56 1.70
N PHE A 31 1.77 -12.35 1.18
CA PHE A 31 1.43 -12.11 -0.22
C PHE A 31 2.41 -12.78 -1.17
N ALA A 32 3.70 -12.72 -0.84
CA ALA A 32 4.72 -13.39 -1.64
C ALA A 32 4.49 -14.90 -1.67
N SER A 33 4.14 -15.49 -0.54
CA SER A 33 3.84 -16.92 -0.45
C SER A 33 2.59 -17.29 -1.26
N ALA A 34 1.67 -16.35 -1.44
CA ALA A 34 0.46 -16.56 -2.23
C ALA A 34 0.70 -16.37 -3.74
N GLY A 35 1.92 -16.02 -4.15
CA GLY A 35 2.27 -15.88 -5.55
C GLY A 35 2.31 -14.47 -6.09
N PHE A 36 2.05 -13.47 -5.27
CA PHE A 36 2.13 -12.07 -5.69
C PHE A 36 3.57 -11.56 -5.62
N ARG A 37 3.88 -10.63 -6.51
CA ARG A 37 5.07 -9.81 -6.33
C ARG A 37 4.73 -8.75 -5.29
N THR A 38 5.74 -8.31 -4.54
CA THR A 38 5.51 -7.34 -3.46
C THR A 38 6.49 -6.18 -3.58
N ALA A 39 6.04 -5.01 -3.14
CA ALA A 39 6.88 -3.81 -3.08
C ALA A 39 6.47 -3.04 -1.83
N ASN A 40 7.40 -2.89 -0.91
CA ASN A 40 7.16 -2.22 0.37
C ASN A 40 7.71 -0.80 0.31
N PHE A 41 6.82 0.19 0.28
CA PHE A 41 7.19 1.59 0.06
C PHE A 41 7.93 2.17 1.27
N PRO A 42 9.19 2.60 1.08
CA PRO A 42 10.04 3.09 2.19
C PRO A 42 10.01 4.62 2.30
N TYR A 43 8.98 5.18 2.88
CA TYR A 43 8.91 6.63 3.06
C TYR A 43 9.29 7.04 4.48
N ASN A 44 9.59 8.33 4.66
CA ASN A 44 9.93 8.89 5.97
C ASN A 44 9.14 10.16 6.21
N GLN A 45 8.11 10.05 7.07
CA GLN A 45 7.23 11.18 7.37
C GLN A 45 7.89 12.26 8.24
N ALA A 46 9.02 11.94 8.87
CA ALA A 46 9.71 12.91 9.74
C ALA A 46 10.37 14.03 8.95
N ILE A 47 10.72 13.78 7.69
CA ILE A 47 11.45 14.75 6.87
C ILE A 47 10.73 15.19 5.61
N HIS A 48 9.57 14.61 5.32
CA HIS A 48 8.80 14.95 4.13
C HIS A 48 7.34 15.25 4.46
N SER A 49 6.76 16.19 3.72
CA SER A 49 5.35 16.52 3.85
C SER A 49 4.49 15.42 3.24
N LEU A 50 3.18 15.45 3.56
CA LEU A 50 2.22 14.52 3.00
C LEU A 50 2.23 14.59 1.46
N ASN A 51 2.24 15.79 0.92
CA ASN A 51 2.24 15.97 -0.53
C ASN A 51 3.52 15.43 -1.18
N GLU A 52 4.67 15.63 -0.52
CA GLU A 52 5.93 15.09 -1.02
C GLU A 52 5.92 13.56 -1.02
N ILE A 53 5.42 12.96 0.06
CA ILE A 53 5.35 11.51 0.17
C ILE A 53 4.38 10.93 -0.85
N SER A 54 3.26 11.61 -1.10
CA SER A 54 2.31 11.17 -2.13
C SER A 54 2.96 11.15 -3.51
N SER A 55 3.77 12.17 -3.82
CA SER A 55 4.51 12.20 -5.07
C SER A 55 5.54 11.08 -5.13
N GLN A 56 6.22 10.81 -4.02
CA GLN A 56 7.18 9.72 -3.91
C GLN A 56 6.51 8.36 -4.11
N LEU A 57 5.28 8.20 -3.62
CA LEU A 57 4.54 6.95 -3.80
C LEU A 57 4.26 6.70 -5.28
N ILE A 58 3.80 7.72 -6.00
CA ILE A 58 3.54 7.60 -7.44
C ILE A 58 4.82 7.22 -8.17
N GLU A 59 5.93 7.91 -7.88
CA GLU A 59 7.22 7.62 -8.49
C GLU A 59 7.70 6.22 -8.15
N PHE A 60 7.51 5.79 -6.91
CA PHE A 60 7.88 4.44 -6.46
C PHE A 60 7.14 3.39 -7.28
N ILE A 61 5.84 3.59 -7.49
CA ILE A 61 5.05 2.65 -8.30
C ILE A 61 5.57 2.62 -9.73
N GLU A 62 5.83 3.78 -10.31
CA GLU A 62 6.33 3.86 -11.69
C GLU A 62 7.67 3.16 -11.87
N THR A 63 8.54 3.21 -10.86
CA THR A 63 9.89 2.67 -10.97
C THR A 63 10.02 1.24 -10.48
N LYS A 64 9.19 0.82 -9.53
CA LYS A 64 9.36 -0.49 -8.87
C LYS A 64 8.34 -1.54 -9.28
N VAL A 65 7.18 -1.14 -9.77
CA VAL A 65 6.16 -2.08 -10.21
C VAL A 65 6.43 -2.44 -11.67
N GLU A 66 6.77 -3.71 -11.89
CA GLU A 66 7.10 -4.22 -13.23
C GLU A 66 5.98 -5.07 -13.82
N THR A 67 4.89 -5.24 -13.08
CA THR A 67 3.77 -6.07 -13.52
C THR A 67 2.69 -5.22 -14.18
N GLU A 68 1.80 -5.88 -14.93
CA GLU A 68 0.72 -5.18 -15.65
C GLU A 68 -0.27 -4.51 -14.70
N SER A 69 -0.51 -5.15 -13.55
CA SER A 69 -1.45 -4.62 -12.58
C SER A 69 -0.83 -4.63 -11.18
N TYR A 70 -1.36 -3.78 -10.32
CA TYR A 70 -0.90 -3.69 -8.93
C TYR A 70 -2.05 -3.32 -8.01
N HIS A 71 -1.88 -3.65 -6.74
CA HIS A 71 -2.84 -3.32 -5.70
C HIS A 71 -2.13 -2.53 -4.61
N LEU A 72 -2.88 -1.71 -3.90
CA LEU A 72 -2.33 -0.90 -2.82
C LEU A 72 -2.92 -1.35 -1.50
N ILE A 73 -2.07 -1.55 -0.50
CA ILE A 73 -2.52 -1.83 0.86
C ILE A 73 -1.87 -0.82 1.78
N GLY A 74 -2.70 0.01 2.42
CA GLY A 74 -2.23 1.03 3.34
C GLY A 74 -2.65 0.69 4.77
N HIS A 75 -1.75 0.85 5.71
CA HIS A 75 -2.02 0.65 7.12
C HIS A 75 -2.00 2.00 7.83
N SER A 76 -3.10 2.39 8.45
CA SER A 76 -3.21 3.64 9.21
C SER A 76 -2.87 4.85 8.31
N LEU A 77 -1.83 5.61 8.63
CA LEU A 77 -1.40 6.76 7.82
C LEU A 77 -1.14 6.36 6.36
N GLY A 78 -0.70 5.12 6.13
CA GLY A 78 -0.50 4.62 4.77
C GLY A 78 -1.75 4.72 3.93
N GLY A 79 -2.92 4.48 4.52
CA GLY A 79 -4.18 4.63 3.81
C GLY A 79 -4.47 6.08 3.45
N ILE A 80 -4.11 7.01 4.33
CA ILE A 80 -4.26 8.44 4.07
C ILE A 80 -3.35 8.87 2.92
N LEU A 81 -2.12 8.36 2.89
CA LEU A 81 -1.17 8.64 1.83
C LEU A 81 -1.70 8.15 0.48
N ILE A 82 -2.23 6.94 0.46
CA ILE A 82 -2.82 6.37 -0.76
C ILE A 82 -3.96 7.26 -1.25
N ARG A 83 -4.83 7.67 -0.33
CA ARG A 83 -5.97 8.54 -0.67
C ARG A 83 -5.50 9.90 -1.18
N ASP A 84 -4.52 10.49 -0.51
CA ASP A 84 -4.00 11.78 -0.92
C ASP A 84 -3.39 11.71 -2.31
N ALA A 85 -2.73 10.62 -2.63
CA ALA A 85 -2.09 10.43 -3.94
C ALA A 85 -3.12 10.32 -5.07
N PHE A 86 -4.40 10.08 -4.76
CA PHE A 86 -5.45 10.10 -5.78
C PHE A 86 -5.68 11.49 -6.38
N ARG A 87 -5.19 12.53 -5.74
CA ARG A 87 -5.20 13.87 -6.32
C ARG A 87 -4.22 13.98 -7.50
N LYS A 88 -3.31 13.02 -7.59
CA LYS A 88 -2.38 12.87 -8.69
C LYS A 88 -2.85 11.67 -9.50
N GLU A 89 -2.29 11.49 -10.68
CA GLU A 89 -2.69 10.36 -11.51
C GLU A 89 -1.86 9.13 -11.17
N TYR A 90 -2.54 8.08 -10.73
CA TYR A 90 -1.86 6.79 -10.51
C TYR A 90 -1.45 6.17 -11.84
N PRO A 91 -0.29 5.50 -11.90
CA PRO A 91 0.09 4.74 -13.10
C PRO A 91 -0.97 3.71 -13.48
N LYS A 92 -1.03 3.34 -14.74
CA LYS A 92 -1.97 2.35 -15.24
C LYS A 92 -1.82 1.03 -14.51
N GLY A 93 -2.90 0.30 -14.37
CA GLY A 93 -2.88 -1.03 -13.80
C GLY A 93 -3.34 -1.10 -12.34
N LEU A 94 -3.77 0.03 -11.78
CA LEU A 94 -4.27 0.03 -10.41
C LEU A 94 -5.51 -0.85 -10.29
N GLY A 95 -5.43 -1.85 -9.41
CA GLY A 95 -6.52 -2.75 -9.11
C GLY A 95 -7.22 -2.35 -7.81
N LYS A 96 -7.07 -3.18 -6.78
CA LYS A 96 -7.75 -2.95 -5.51
C LYS A 96 -6.95 -2.06 -4.59
N VAL A 97 -7.64 -1.27 -3.79
CA VAL A 97 -7.06 -0.46 -2.74
C VAL A 97 -7.67 -0.92 -1.42
N ILE A 98 -6.84 -1.41 -0.53
CA ILE A 98 -7.28 -1.92 0.77
C ILE A 98 -6.66 -1.06 1.86
N MET A 99 -7.50 -0.57 2.77
CA MET A 99 -7.04 0.23 3.88
C MET A 99 -7.27 -0.52 5.17
N LEU A 100 -6.19 -0.75 5.91
CA LEU A 100 -6.25 -1.47 7.18
C LEU A 100 -6.22 -0.46 8.31
N ALA A 101 -7.20 -0.55 9.19
CA ALA A 101 -7.23 0.27 10.39
C ALA A 101 -6.42 -0.43 11.49
N PRO A 102 -5.74 0.34 12.36
CA PRO A 102 -5.05 -0.27 13.47
C PRO A 102 -6.05 -0.93 14.41
N PRO A 103 -5.73 -2.11 14.97
CA PRO A 103 -6.64 -2.82 15.89
C PRO A 103 -6.60 -2.21 17.28
N ASN A 104 -7.03 -0.95 17.41
CA ASN A 104 -6.96 -0.23 18.67
C ASN A 104 -8.08 -0.61 19.61
N ARG A 105 -9.32 -0.34 19.19
CA ARG A 105 -10.50 -0.55 20.00
C ARG A 105 -11.52 -1.32 19.18
N PRO A 106 -12.04 -2.42 19.73
CA PRO A 106 -13.05 -3.21 19.00
C PRO A 106 -14.25 -2.37 18.55
N ALA A 107 -14.73 -1.47 19.40
CA ALA A 107 -15.87 -0.63 19.05
C ALA A 107 -15.57 0.30 17.89
N HIS A 108 -14.35 0.89 17.88
CA HIS A 108 -13.92 1.77 16.80
C HIS A 108 -13.80 1.00 15.49
N LEU A 109 -13.21 -0.18 15.55
CA LEU A 109 -13.06 -1.03 14.37
C LEU A 109 -14.42 -1.46 13.82
N ALA A 110 -15.33 -1.86 14.71
CA ALA A 110 -16.67 -2.25 14.30
C ALA A 110 -17.39 -1.11 13.60
N LYS A 111 -17.23 0.12 14.10
CA LYS A 111 -17.85 1.30 13.51
C LYS A 111 -17.31 1.56 12.10
N LEU A 112 -16.01 1.40 11.91
CA LEU A 112 -15.39 1.57 10.60
C LEU A 112 -15.91 0.52 9.61
N LEU A 113 -16.03 -0.72 10.05
CA LEU A 113 -16.51 -1.81 9.20
C LEU A 113 -17.98 -1.65 8.83
N GLN A 114 -18.78 -0.94 9.64
CA GLN A 114 -20.15 -0.66 9.33
C GLN A 114 -20.33 0.46 8.32
N GLY A 115 -19.24 1.12 7.94
CA GLY A 115 -19.29 2.16 6.94
C GLY A 115 -19.86 3.49 7.40
N ASN A 116 -19.91 3.72 8.69
CA ASN A 116 -20.42 4.97 9.24
C ASN A 116 -19.32 5.98 9.49
#